data_f12c51ec87e38294ef6c384efb4ee6f0
#
_entry.id   f12c51ec87e38294ef6c384efb4ee6f0
#
_cell.length_a   1.000
_cell.length_b   1.000
_cell.length_c   1.000
_cell.angle_alpha   90.00
_cell.angle_beta   90.00
_cell.angle_gamma   90.00
#
_symmetry.space_group_name_H-M   'P 1'
#
loop_
_entity.id
_entity.type
_entity.pdbx_description
1 polymer ?
#
loop_
_entity_poly.entity_id
_entity_poly.type
_entity_poly.pdbx_seq_one_letter_code
_entity_poly.pdbx_strand_id
1 'polypeptide(L)'
;MRLSEANKRNAITIFDVDDTLVVTRSKIKVHNPKTGFSTELTPQEFNTFRKRPNDRMDFSDFQSLDILKAGKIIEWVFSILKRTIQKGKAVGIITARDDSRLIQQFLAHNGININPQYIFAINDTSLGFKGSTSEKKKEAFRKFIEMGFNDFTFFDDDEENIKLAKSLSKEPGIKMRAKLIKSKWIPKFSDFK
;
A
#
# COMPACT_ATOMS: atom_id res chain seq x y z
N MET A 1 -38.13 8.17 -17.04
CA MET A 1 -36.92 8.12 -16.16
C MET A 1 -36.19 6.84 -16.49
N ARG A 2 -34.98 6.91 -17.08
CA ARG A 2 -34.29 5.75 -17.65
C ARG A 2 -33.57 4.97 -16.53
N LEU A 3 -33.99 3.74 -16.32
CA LEU A 3 -33.34 2.76 -15.38
C LEU A 3 -31.96 2.27 -15.82
N SER A 4 -31.30 2.92 -16.80
CA SER A 4 -30.04 2.45 -17.40
C SER A 4 -28.74 3.03 -16.78
N GLU A 5 -28.83 4.00 -15.88
CA GLU A 5 -27.61 4.62 -15.28
C GLU A 5 -27.13 3.95 -13.99
N ALA A 6 -27.96 3.16 -13.33
CA ALA A 6 -27.68 2.59 -12.01
C ALA A 6 -26.66 1.42 -12.02
N ASN A 7 -26.15 1.00 -13.20
CA ASN A 7 -25.28 -0.19 -13.30
C ASN A 7 -23.96 0.04 -14.07
N LYS A 8 -23.55 1.29 -14.29
CA LYS A 8 -22.26 1.55 -14.92
C LYS A 8 -21.14 1.26 -13.94
N ARG A 9 -20.42 0.16 -14.18
CA ARG A 9 -19.25 -0.21 -13.37
C ARG A 9 -18.13 0.78 -13.60
N ASN A 10 -17.78 1.52 -12.56
CA ASN A 10 -16.62 2.39 -12.55
C ASN A 10 -15.46 1.63 -11.89
N ALA A 11 -14.50 1.16 -12.69
CA ALA A 11 -13.47 0.25 -12.28
C ALA A 11 -12.16 0.98 -11.94
N ILE A 12 -11.50 0.56 -10.87
CA ILE A 12 -10.16 1.00 -10.50
C ILE A 12 -9.29 -0.19 -10.10
N THR A 13 -8.01 -0.13 -10.47
CA THR A 13 -7.00 -1.08 -9.99
C THR A 13 -6.13 -0.40 -8.95
N ILE A 14 -6.04 -0.98 -7.77
CA ILE A 14 -5.35 -0.42 -6.61
C ILE A 14 -4.18 -1.32 -6.24
N PHE A 15 -3.04 -0.70 -5.93
CA PHE A 15 -1.81 -1.38 -5.52
C PHE A 15 -1.36 -0.87 -4.15
N ASP A 16 -0.88 -1.79 -3.31
CA ASP A 16 0.03 -1.45 -2.24
C ASP A 16 1.44 -1.17 -2.80
N VAL A 17 2.34 -0.64 -2.00
CA VAL A 17 3.69 -0.24 -2.43
C VAL A 17 4.75 -1.21 -1.95
N ASP A 18 4.95 -1.31 -0.63
CA ASP A 18 6.02 -2.11 -0.05
C ASP A 18 5.72 -3.60 -0.21
N ASP A 19 6.73 -4.37 -0.66
CA ASP A 19 6.63 -5.79 -0.97
C ASP A 19 5.55 -6.18 -2.01
N THR A 20 4.88 -5.18 -2.60
CA THR A 20 3.90 -5.32 -3.68
C THR A 20 4.39 -4.74 -5.01
N LEU A 21 4.75 -3.46 -5.05
CA LEU A 21 5.35 -2.81 -6.23
C LEU A 21 6.86 -2.80 -6.18
N VAL A 22 7.43 -2.67 -4.98
CA VAL A 22 8.85 -2.52 -4.75
C VAL A 22 9.26 -3.17 -3.44
N VAL A 23 10.40 -3.86 -3.44
CA VAL A 23 11.05 -4.35 -2.22
C VAL A 23 12.17 -3.38 -1.85
N THR A 24 12.13 -2.85 -0.63
CA THR A 24 13.12 -1.91 -0.12
C THR A 24 13.97 -2.53 0.99
N ARG A 25 15.06 -1.84 1.35
CA ARG A 25 15.86 -2.14 2.55
C ARG A 25 15.35 -1.42 3.80
N SER A 26 14.17 -0.79 3.75
CA SER A 26 13.58 -0.08 4.90
C SER A 26 13.48 -0.99 6.12
N LYS A 27 13.90 -0.48 7.27
CA LYS A 27 13.82 -1.16 8.56
C LYS A 27 13.04 -0.33 9.56
N ILE A 28 12.40 -1.02 10.47
CA ILE A 28 11.84 -0.40 11.67
C ILE A 28 12.89 -0.54 12.76
N LYS A 29 13.42 0.59 13.25
CA LYS A 29 14.40 0.62 14.33
C LYS A 29 13.66 0.67 15.65
N VAL A 30 13.94 -0.28 16.53
CA VAL A 30 13.34 -0.35 17.87
C VAL A 30 14.43 -0.08 18.89
N HIS A 31 14.19 0.88 19.77
CA HIS A 31 15.10 1.22 20.86
C HIS A 31 14.35 1.33 22.18
N ASN A 32 14.85 0.70 23.23
CA ASN A 32 14.35 0.82 24.58
C ASN A 32 15.33 1.58 25.46
N PRO A 33 15.05 2.85 25.80
CA PRO A 33 15.99 3.68 26.56
C PRO A 33 16.21 3.22 28.00
N LYS A 34 15.29 2.40 28.56
CA LYS A 34 15.45 1.90 29.93
C LYS A 34 16.33 0.66 30.03
N THR A 35 16.32 -0.19 29.00
CA THR A 35 17.08 -1.46 29.02
C THR A 35 18.31 -1.42 28.13
N GLY A 36 18.48 -0.38 27.30
CA GLY A 36 19.50 -0.30 26.27
C GLY A 36 19.27 -1.22 25.07
N PHE A 37 18.15 -1.97 25.04
CA PHE A 37 17.83 -2.86 23.93
C PHE A 37 17.68 -2.06 22.63
N SER A 38 18.30 -2.54 21.54
CA SER A 38 18.14 -1.97 20.21
C SER A 38 18.14 -3.10 19.18
N THR A 39 17.25 -3.00 18.19
CA THR A 39 17.17 -3.93 17.06
C THR A 39 16.57 -3.25 15.83
N GLU A 40 16.84 -3.83 14.67
CA GLU A 40 16.22 -3.43 13.40
C GLU A 40 15.36 -4.58 12.88
N LEU A 41 14.14 -4.28 12.49
CA LEU A 41 13.15 -5.25 12.03
C LEU A 41 12.76 -4.97 10.57
N THR A 42 12.57 -6.01 9.79
CA THR A 42 11.83 -5.93 8.53
C THR A 42 10.35 -5.69 8.82
N PRO A 43 9.54 -5.24 7.83
CA PRO A 43 8.10 -5.15 7.99
C PRO A 43 7.46 -6.48 8.45
N GLN A 44 7.91 -7.61 7.90
CA GLN A 44 7.40 -8.94 8.27
C GLN A 44 7.74 -9.32 9.72
N GLU A 45 8.99 -9.05 10.16
CA GLU A 45 9.41 -9.28 11.55
C GLU A 45 8.64 -8.37 12.51
N PHE A 46 8.35 -7.13 12.09
CA PHE A 46 7.58 -6.18 12.88
C PHE A 46 6.14 -6.64 13.12
N ASN A 47 5.50 -7.29 12.17
CA ASN A 47 4.14 -7.82 12.32
C ASN A 47 4.04 -8.86 13.44
N THR A 48 5.13 -9.55 13.76
CA THR A 48 5.21 -10.54 14.84
C THR A 48 5.90 -10.02 16.11
N PHE A 49 6.47 -8.82 16.05
CA PHE A 49 7.21 -8.23 17.15
C PHE A 49 6.28 -7.84 18.30
N ARG A 50 6.62 -8.28 19.51
CA ARG A 50 5.90 -7.88 20.73
C ARG A 50 6.56 -6.67 21.36
N LYS A 51 5.91 -5.52 21.19
CA LYS A 51 6.33 -4.26 21.81
C LYS A 51 6.36 -4.39 23.34
N ARG A 52 7.50 -4.01 23.95
CA ARG A 52 7.70 -3.93 25.37
C ARG A 52 7.40 -2.53 25.89
N PRO A 53 7.13 -2.37 27.20
CA PRO A 53 7.04 -1.05 27.80
C PRO A 53 8.30 -0.22 27.54
N ASN A 54 8.12 1.03 27.11
CA ASN A 54 9.16 2.00 26.74
C ASN A 54 9.92 1.71 25.44
N ASP A 55 9.56 0.70 24.64
CA ASP A 55 10.09 0.58 23.30
C ASP A 55 9.65 1.77 22.44
N ARG A 56 10.63 2.44 21.85
CA ARG A 56 10.44 3.52 20.87
C ARG A 56 10.72 2.95 19.48
N MET A 57 9.87 3.31 18.53
CA MET A 57 9.97 2.86 17.15
C MET A 57 10.28 4.03 16.24
N ASP A 58 11.26 3.83 15.36
CA ASP A 58 11.64 4.78 14.33
C ASP A 58 11.33 4.17 12.96
N PHE A 59 10.48 4.84 12.19
CA PHE A 59 10.04 4.50 10.85
C PHE A 59 10.66 5.41 9.78
N SER A 60 11.73 6.15 10.11
CA SER A 60 12.34 7.14 9.22
C SER A 60 12.76 6.60 7.85
N ASP A 61 13.16 5.31 7.79
CA ASP A 61 13.49 4.67 6.51
C ASP A 61 12.31 4.67 5.53
N PHE A 62 11.06 4.60 6.04
CA PHE A 62 9.87 4.63 5.20
C PHE A 62 9.49 6.03 4.72
N GLN A 63 10.13 7.07 5.29
CA GLN A 63 10.01 8.47 4.88
C GLN A 63 11.13 8.89 3.90
N SER A 64 12.04 7.96 3.56
CA SER A 64 13.15 8.24 2.65
C SER A 64 12.79 7.89 1.21
N LEU A 65 12.77 8.93 0.36
CA LEU A 65 12.58 8.76 -1.09
C LEU A 65 13.77 8.01 -1.73
N ASP A 66 14.99 8.22 -1.24
CA ASP A 66 16.18 7.58 -1.79
C ASP A 66 16.17 6.06 -1.51
N ILE A 67 15.76 5.65 -0.32
CA ILE A 67 15.57 4.22 0.00
C ILE A 67 14.48 3.62 -0.90
N LEU A 68 13.38 4.34 -1.10
CA LEU A 68 12.28 3.87 -1.94
C LEU A 68 12.72 3.75 -3.42
N LYS A 69 13.45 4.74 -3.95
CA LYS A 69 13.98 4.72 -5.33
C LYS A 69 15.05 3.64 -5.53
N ALA A 70 15.87 3.37 -4.52
CA ALA A 70 16.88 2.31 -4.55
C ALA A 70 16.28 0.90 -4.39
N GLY A 71 14.99 0.79 -4.12
CA GLY A 71 14.28 -0.48 -4.00
C GLY A 71 14.23 -1.25 -5.32
N LYS A 72 14.09 -2.57 -5.21
CA LYS A 72 13.96 -3.45 -6.36
C LYS A 72 12.49 -3.57 -6.77
N ILE A 73 12.18 -3.13 -7.98
CA ILE A 73 10.83 -3.22 -8.55
C ILE A 73 10.40 -4.69 -8.70
N ILE A 74 9.18 -4.99 -8.32
CA ILE A 74 8.52 -6.29 -8.61
C ILE A 74 7.94 -6.20 -10.02
N GLU A 75 8.74 -6.55 -11.01
CA GLU A 75 8.53 -6.27 -12.42
C GLU A 75 7.16 -6.70 -12.95
N TRP A 76 6.68 -7.89 -12.57
CA TRP A 76 5.42 -8.40 -13.11
C TRP A 76 4.21 -7.59 -12.58
N VAL A 77 4.22 -7.15 -11.30
CA VAL A 77 3.16 -6.30 -10.73
C VAL A 77 3.22 -4.91 -11.32
N PHE A 78 4.44 -4.36 -11.41
CA PHE A 78 4.67 -3.04 -12.00
C PHE A 78 4.26 -2.98 -13.48
N SER A 79 4.45 -4.09 -14.21
CA SER A 79 3.97 -4.24 -15.60
C SER A 79 2.44 -4.21 -15.69
N ILE A 80 1.73 -4.79 -14.69
CA ILE A 80 0.26 -4.70 -14.63
C ILE A 80 -0.16 -3.25 -14.42
N LEU A 81 0.49 -2.52 -13.51
CA LEU A 81 0.24 -1.11 -13.26
C LEU A 81 0.41 -0.29 -14.55
N LYS A 82 1.57 -0.41 -15.21
CA LYS A 82 1.86 0.28 -16.49
C LYS A 82 0.79 -0.02 -17.56
N ARG A 83 0.47 -1.30 -17.78
CA ARG A 83 -0.54 -1.70 -18.77
C ARG A 83 -1.93 -1.18 -18.42
N THR A 84 -2.27 -1.07 -17.14
CA THR A 84 -3.57 -0.55 -16.69
C THR A 84 -3.70 0.92 -17.07
N ILE A 85 -2.66 1.72 -16.84
CA ILE A 85 -2.60 3.13 -17.25
C ILE A 85 -2.64 3.27 -18.77
N GLN A 86 -1.83 2.49 -19.49
CA GLN A 86 -1.80 2.53 -20.98
C GLN A 86 -3.17 2.23 -21.62
N LYS A 87 -4.00 1.46 -20.93
CA LYS A 87 -5.38 1.17 -21.34
C LYS A 87 -6.39 2.27 -20.93
N GLY A 88 -5.92 3.39 -20.41
CA GLY A 88 -6.76 4.50 -19.95
C GLY A 88 -7.63 4.15 -18.73
N LYS A 89 -7.28 3.11 -17.96
CA LYS A 89 -8.03 2.71 -16.77
C LYS A 89 -7.51 3.41 -15.53
N ALA A 90 -8.41 3.65 -14.57
CA ALA A 90 -8.04 4.25 -13.29
C ALA A 90 -7.11 3.33 -12.49
N VAL A 91 -6.08 3.94 -11.91
CA VAL A 91 -5.14 3.31 -10.98
C VAL A 91 -5.08 4.11 -9.70
N GLY A 92 -5.09 3.43 -8.57
CA GLY A 92 -4.92 4.00 -7.24
C GLY A 92 -3.82 3.31 -6.45
N ILE A 93 -3.36 3.97 -5.40
CA ILE A 93 -2.42 3.43 -4.42
C ILE A 93 -3.05 3.52 -3.03
N ILE A 94 -2.91 2.43 -2.26
CA ILE A 94 -3.19 2.42 -0.82
C ILE A 94 -1.97 1.79 -0.14
N THR A 95 -1.21 2.57 0.64
CA THR A 95 0.01 2.13 1.30
C THR A 95 0.01 2.48 2.78
N ALA A 96 0.72 1.68 3.59
CA ALA A 96 0.93 1.95 5.02
C ALA A 96 1.93 3.09 5.31
N ARG A 97 2.52 3.69 4.29
CA ARG A 97 3.35 4.89 4.46
C ARG A 97 2.52 6.09 4.93
N ASP A 98 3.17 7.17 5.31
CA ASP A 98 2.55 8.37 5.88
C ASP A 98 2.64 9.62 4.97
N ASP A 99 3.31 9.53 3.82
CA ASP A 99 3.43 10.65 2.87
C ASP A 99 3.08 10.22 1.43
N SER A 100 1.94 10.69 0.94
CA SER A 100 1.46 10.44 -0.43
C SER A 100 2.33 11.12 -1.50
N ARG A 101 2.99 12.26 -1.16
CA ARG A 101 3.87 12.98 -2.11
C ARG A 101 5.14 12.17 -2.39
N LEU A 102 5.66 11.47 -1.38
CA LEU A 102 6.80 10.57 -1.53
C LEU A 102 6.47 9.44 -2.52
N ILE A 103 5.27 8.88 -2.41
CA ILE A 103 4.79 7.85 -3.35
C ILE A 103 4.64 8.43 -4.76
N GLN A 104 4.08 9.62 -4.89
CA GLN A 104 3.94 10.30 -6.19
C GLN A 104 5.31 10.52 -6.85
N GLN A 105 6.32 10.96 -6.09
CA GLN A 105 7.68 11.16 -6.59
C GLN A 105 8.35 9.84 -7.00
N PHE A 106 8.13 8.76 -6.25
CA PHE A 106 8.61 7.42 -6.62
C PHE A 106 7.99 6.93 -7.93
N LEU A 107 6.68 7.07 -8.07
CA LEU A 107 5.98 6.69 -9.30
C LEU A 107 6.47 7.51 -10.50
N ALA A 108 6.60 8.83 -10.34
CA ALA A 108 7.11 9.72 -11.39
C ALA A 108 8.54 9.37 -11.80
N HIS A 109 9.42 9.03 -10.84
CA HIS A 109 10.78 8.55 -11.12
C HIS A 109 10.80 7.30 -12.02
N ASN A 110 9.77 6.45 -11.88
CA ASN A 110 9.60 5.24 -12.69
C ASN A 110 8.74 5.44 -13.94
N GLY A 111 8.49 6.72 -14.34
CA GLY A 111 7.71 7.07 -15.53
C GLY A 111 6.21 6.82 -15.37
N ILE A 112 5.71 6.77 -14.15
CA ILE A 112 4.29 6.57 -13.83
C ILE A 112 3.69 7.89 -13.33
N ASN A 113 2.58 8.29 -13.96
CA ASN A 113 1.81 9.44 -13.51
C ASN A 113 0.36 9.02 -13.28
N ILE A 114 -0.13 9.21 -12.06
CA ILE A 114 -1.51 8.93 -11.67
C ILE A 114 -2.10 10.16 -10.97
N ASN A 115 -3.44 10.22 -10.90
CA ASN A 115 -4.10 11.30 -10.18
C ASN A 115 -3.71 11.28 -8.70
N PRO A 116 -3.14 12.37 -8.14
CA PRO A 116 -2.75 12.44 -6.73
C PRO A 116 -3.88 12.12 -5.75
N GLN A 117 -5.14 12.41 -6.11
CA GLN A 117 -6.32 12.08 -5.31
C GLN A 117 -6.56 10.56 -5.16
N TYR A 118 -5.87 9.74 -5.97
CA TYR A 118 -5.95 8.27 -5.92
C TYR A 118 -4.78 7.64 -5.16
N ILE A 119 -4.02 8.45 -4.39
CA ILE A 119 -2.91 7.98 -3.56
C ILE A 119 -3.26 8.19 -2.09
N PHE A 120 -3.48 7.10 -1.37
CA PHE A 120 -3.73 7.11 0.08
C PHE A 120 -2.53 6.51 0.83
N ALA A 121 -1.77 7.37 1.49
CA ALA A 121 -0.79 7.01 2.51
C ALA A 121 -1.52 6.93 3.86
N ILE A 122 -1.96 5.75 4.26
CA ILE A 122 -2.98 5.57 5.32
C ILE A 122 -2.50 5.93 6.72
N ASN A 123 -1.19 6.11 6.92
CA ASN A 123 -0.64 6.59 8.18
C ASN A 123 -0.43 8.12 8.20
N ASP A 124 -0.80 8.83 7.13
CA ASP A 124 -0.93 10.28 7.16
C ASP A 124 -2.04 10.67 8.15
N THR A 125 -1.65 11.32 9.23
CA THR A 125 -2.58 11.72 10.31
C THR A 125 -3.64 12.70 9.86
N SER A 126 -3.39 13.46 8.78
CA SER A 126 -4.35 14.40 8.19
C SER A 126 -5.58 13.71 7.61
N LEU A 127 -5.48 12.42 7.24
CA LEU A 127 -6.62 11.63 6.74
C LEU A 127 -7.61 11.22 7.84
N GLY A 128 -7.19 11.28 9.11
CA GLY A 128 -8.03 10.94 10.25
C GLY A 128 -8.38 9.45 10.37
N PHE A 129 -7.75 8.56 9.58
CA PHE A 129 -7.99 7.12 9.64
C PHE A 129 -7.53 6.54 10.97
N LYS A 130 -8.32 5.59 11.53
CA LYS A 130 -8.05 4.98 12.84
C LYS A 130 -8.03 3.46 12.74
N GLY A 131 -7.43 2.82 13.76
CA GLY A 131 -7.37 1.37 13.87
C GLY A 131 -6.09 0.75 13.30
N SER A 132 -6.15 -0.55 13.01
CA SER A 132 -5.07 -1.32 12.40
C SER A 132 -4.81 -0.91 10.95
N THR A 133 -3.70 -1.36 10.38
CA THR A 133 -3.36 -1.13 8.97
C THR A 133 -4.49 -1.56 8.03
N SER A 134 -5.04 -2.75 8.26
CA SER A 134 -6.13 -3.27 7.43
C SER A 134 -7.41 -2.45 7.55
N GLU A 135 -7.76 -1.98 8.76
CA GLU A 135 -8.92 -1.10 8.97
C GLU A 135 -8.74 0.24 8.27
N LYS A 136 -7.56 0.86 8.38
CA LYS A 136 -7.24 2.09 7.66
C LYS A 136 -7.28 1.90 6.14
N LYS A 137 -6.77 0.77 5.61
CA LYS A 137 -6.91 0.43 4.19
C LYS A 137 -8.38 0.31 3.78
N LYS A 138 -9.24 -0.26 4.63
CA LYS A 138 -10.69 -0.29 4.38
C LYS A 138 -11.30 1.11 4.29
N GLU A 139 -10.90 2.02 5.17
CA GLU A 139 -11.35 3.42 5.09
C GLU A 139 -10.91 4.09 3.77
N ALA A 140 -9.68 3.82 3.30
CA ALA A 140 -9.22 4.30 2.00
C ALA A 140 -10.07 3.74 0.84
N PHE A 141 -10.49 2.46 0.88
CA PHE A 141 -11.44 1.92 -0.09
C PHE A 141 -12.79 2.66 -0.06
N ARG A 142 -13.29 3.03 1.13
CA ARG A 142 -14.52 3.82 1.25
C ARG A 142 -14.40 5.17 0.57
N LYS A 143 -13.22 5.82 0.66
CA LYS A 143 -12.97 7.06 -0.10
C LYS A 143 -13.08 6.84 -1.61
N PHE A 144 -12.56 5.73 -2.15
CA PHE A 144 -12.76 5.40 -3.55
C PHE A 144 -14.22 5.12 -3.90
N ILE A 145 -14.99 4.49 -3.00
CA ILE A 145 -16.45 4.28 -3.19
C ILE A 145 -17.17 5.62 -3.21
N GLU A 146 -16.84 6.55 -2.31
CA GLU A 146 -17.37 7.91 -2.27
C GLU A 146 -17.07 8.69 -3.58
N MET A 147 -15.92 8.41 -4.23
CA MET A 147 -15.55 8.94 -5.55
C MET A 147 -16.31 8.27 -6.71
N GLY A 148 -17.18 7.30 -6.42
CA GLY A 148 -18.03 6.62 -7.40
C GLY A 148 -17.44 5.33 -7.97
N PHE A 149 -16.30 4.83 -7.49
CA PHE A 149 -15.77 3.52 -7.88
C PHE A 149 -16.54 2.39 -7.21
N ASN A 150 -16.82 1.32 -7.96
CA ASN A 150 -17.58 0.17 -7.47
C ASN A 150 -17.07 -1.19 -7.99
N ASP A 151 -16.04 -1.20 -8.82
CA ASP A 151 -15.40 -2.42 -9.35
C ASP A 151 -13.88 -2.33 -9.09
N PHE A 152 -13.41 -3.05 -8.08
CA PHE A 152 -12.05 -2.97 -7.58
C PHE A 152 -11.23 -4.19 -7.96
N THR A 153 -9.97 -3.97 -8.35
CA THR A 153 -8.92 -4.99 -8.34
C THR A 153 -7.82 -4.50 -7.43
N PHE A 154 -7.47 -5.26 -6.40
CA PHE A 154 -6.49 -4.88 -5.39
C PHE A 154 -5.34 -5.87 -5.33
N PHE A 155 -4.12 -5.35 -5.26
CA PHE A 155 -2.88 -6.11 -5.12
C PHE A 155 -2.18 -5.70 -3.83
N ASP A 156 -1.84 -6.67 -2.98
CA ASP A 156 -1.22 -6.46 -1.67
C ASP A 156 -0.48 -7.74 -1.26
N ASP A 157 0.59 -7.64 -0.48
CA ASP A 157 1.38 -8.78 -0.01
C ASP A 157 0.90 -9.34 1.34
N ASP A 158 0.04 -8.59 2.05
CA ASP A 158 -0.48 -8.96 3.37
C ASP A 158 -1.83 -9.68 3.26
N GLU A 159 -1.92 -10.88 3.84
CA GLU A 159 -3.13 -11.70 3.82
C GLU A 159 -4.31 -11.05 4.57
N GLU A 160 -4.05 -10.29 5.64
CA GLU A 160 -5.12 -9.60 6.38
C GLU A 160 -5.73 -8.47 5.57
N ASN A 161 -4.89 -7.70 4.86
CA ASN A 161 -5.35 -6.66 3.94
C ASN A 161 -6.21 -7.26 2.82
N ILE A 162 -5.78 -8.38 2.24
CA ILE A 162 -6.53 -9.12 1.21
C ILE A 162 -7.87 -9.61 1.74
N LYS A 163 -7.89 -10.21 2.93
CA LYS A 163 -9.10 -10.73 3.57
C LYS A 163 -10.10 -9.60 3.85
N LEU A 164 -9.61 -8.48 4.36
CA LEU A 164 -10.43 -7.34 4.67
C LEU A 164 -10.96 -6.67 3.39
N ALA A 165 -10.13 -6.50 2.36
CA ALA A 165 -10.59 -6.00 1.06
C ALA A 165 -11.71 -6.89 0.48
N LYS A 166 -11.52 -8.22 0.48
CA LYS A 166 -12.56 -9.16 0.02
C LYS A 166 -13.89 -9.01 0.78
N SER A 167 -13.86 -8.60 2.05
CA SER A 167 -15.09 -8.38 2.82
C SER A 167 -15.97 -7.27 2.25
N LEU A 168 -15.39 -6.31 1.51
CA LEU A 168 -16.15 -5.24 0.85
C LEU A 168 -17.08 -5.75 -0.25
N SER A 169 -16.81 -6.94 -0.82
CA SER A 169 -17.74 -7.54 -1.80
C SER A 169 -19.09 -7.92 -1.22
N LYS A 170 -19.25 -7.90 0.11
CA LYS A 170 -20.54 -8.09 0.78
C LYS A 170 -21.39 -6.83 0.77
N GLU A 171 -20.82 -5.68 0.43
CA GLU A 171 -21.56 -4.42 0.33
C GLU A 171 -22.33 -4.38 -1.03
N PRO A 172 -23.60 -3.96 -1.02
CA PRO A 172 -24.40 -3.93 -2.25
C PRO A 172 -23.74 -3.09 -3.35
N GLY A 173 -23.66 -3.63 -4.56
CA GLY A 173 -23.12 -2.94 -5.72
C GLY A 173 -21.58 -2.94 -5.82
N ILE A 174 -20.86 -3.40 -4.82
CA ILE A 174 -19.40 -3.44 -4.82
C ILE A 174 -18.89 -4.78 -5.36
N LYS A 175 -17.98 -4.71 -6.33
CA LYS A 175 -17.21 -5.84 -6.81
C LYS A 175 -15.76 -5.70 -6.40
N MET A 176 -15.22 -6.71 -5.72
CA MET A 176 -13.84 -6.73 -5.23
C MET A 176 -13.10 -7.99 -5.69
N ARG A 177 -11.97 -7.80 -6.32
CA ARG A 177 -10.99 -8.84 -6.67
C ARG A 177 -9.67 -8.50 -5.99
N ALA A 178 -9.37 -9.16 -4.90
CA ALA A 178 -8.12 -8.95 -4.18
C ALA A 178 -7.15 -10.11 -4.44
N LYS A 179 -5.90 -9.78 -4.76
CA LYS A 179 -4.83 -10.70 -5.16
C LYS A 179 -3.64 -10.55 -4.22
N LEU A 180 -3.32 -11.63 -3.53
CA LEU A 180 -2.13 -11.72 -2.69
C LEU A 180 -0.88 -11.78 -3.57
N ILE A 181 0.07 -10.90 -3.30
CA ILE A 181 1.39 -10.91 -3.91
C ILE A 181 2.32 -11.70 -3.01
N LYS A 182 2.86 -12.80 -3.55
CA LYS A 182 3.91 -13.55 -2.88
C LYS A 182 5.21 -13.24 -3.61
N SER A 183 6.01 -12.35 -3.03
CA SER A 183 7.37 -12.17 -3.48
C SER A 183 8.16 -13.44 -3.15
N LYS A 184 8.64 -14.17 -4.16
CA LYS A 184 9.59 -15.27 -3.98
C LYS A 184 11.02 -14.77 -3.71
N TRP A 185 11.21 -13.47 -3.75
CA TRP A 185 12.51 -12.87 -3.63
C TRP A 185 12.70 -12.33 -2.20
N ILE A 186 13.64 -12.95 -1.49
CA ILE A 186 14.13 -12.43 -0.20
C ILE A 186 15.38 -11.60 -0.56
N PRO A 187 15.36 -10.28 -0.34
CA PRO A 187 16.50 -9.43 -0.69
C PRO A 187 17.74 -9.86 0.08
N LYS A 188 18.82 -10.15 -0.65
CA LYS A 188 20.15 -10.25 -0.03
C LYS A 188 20.77 -8.87 -0.01
N PHE A 189 21.61 -8.57 0.97
CA PHE A 189 22.27 -7.26 1.11
C PHE A 189 23.07 -6.86 -0.13
N SER A 190 23.55 -7.84 -0.92
CA SER A 190 24.26 -7.67 -2.19
C SER A 190 23.37 -7.13 -3.33
N ASP A 191 22.05 -7.22 -3.23
CA ASP A 191 21.13 -6.87 -4.30
C ASP A 191 20.79 -5.35 -4.35
N PHE A 192 21.32 -4.58 -3.37
CA PHE A 192 21.13 -3.13 -3.24
C PHE A 192 22.42 -2.32 -3.48
N LYS A 193 23.41 -2.89 -4.21
CA LYS A 193 24.62 -2.20 -4.63
C LYS A 193 24.41 -1.36 -5.85
#